data_3d75b11a6c0c2e1f90faa805e01ef1ee
#
_entry.id   3d75b11a6c0c2e1f90faa805e01ef1ee
#
_cell.length_a   1.000
_cell.length_b   1.000
_cell.length_c   1.000
_cell.angle_alpha   90.00
_cell.angle_beta   90.00
_cell.angle_gamma   90.00
#
_symmetry.space_group_name_H-M   'P 1'
#
loop_
_entity.id
_entity.type
_entity.pdbx_description
1 polymer ?
#
loop_
_entity_poly.entity_id
_entity_poly.type
_entity_poly.pdbx_seq_one_letter_code
_entity_poly.pdbx_strand_id
1 'polypeptide(L)'
;MKLFYILFFISSVVFSQEIDIPQNIVTSYNDEQNIYLFSQNEYYTIDLLNNEISKPNSFENNGFNIEDFSPIKTDSSFYFISKTGGSVLKLKENTLDRIDNSFNHKMQIGSSIFQYNNEIYRYGGYGFFSARNFIVKYDYLTNEWESLILNNSDVPKARYDNSFLLNKNNFIIIGGVSVDPLDRKNRIILNDSWQFSFKTMSWDKIASDEYFKYFSSKFFKTESRTGIIKDNKAYIYNNEDLSFNIHNISPLFLKIDRRYEIYFFNNLYHFIVTRDNKMVLMSRTEEELLGPSINLKNISENIILNVLLTFIIFSIVSLLILLIHQYLHYIKLSAGKLKFKNIKINLSEEEEIILQEFISSQHILENTKVQELLDKEHYDRSNNIRRKNKLILELNSK
;
A
#
# COMPACT_ATOMS: atom_id res chain seq x y z
N MET A 1 -32.89 29.58 -41.46
CA MET A 1 -32.31 28.26 -41.76
C MET A 1 -31.65 27.73 -40.53
N LYS A 2 -32.36 26.95 -39.72
CA LYS A 2 -31.86 26.39 -38.46
C LYS A 2 -31.34 24.98 -38.78
N LEU A 3 -30.00 24.80 -38.67
CA LEU A 3 -29.38 23.48 -38.80
C LEU A 3 -29.64 22.70 -37.50
N PHE A 4 -30.40 21.64 -37.58
CA PHE A 4 -30.54 20.63 -36.53
C PHE A 4 -29.30 19.73 -36.59
N TYR A 5 -28.43 19.80 -35.59
CA TYR A 5 -27.42 18.79 -35.35
C TYR A 5 -28.09 17.61 -34.63
N ILE A 6 -28.35 16.55 -35.37
CA ILE A 6 -28.71 15.25 -34.77
C ILE A 6 -27.39 14.63 -34.30
N LEU A 7 -27.12 14.70 -33.03
CA LEU A 7 -26.10 13.90 -32.37
C LEU A 7 -26.60 12.46 -32.30
N PHE A 8 -26.06 11.63 -33.19
CA PHE A 8 -26.18 10.18 -33.06
C PHE A 8 -25.34 9.74 -31.88
N PHE A 9 -25.97 9.56 -30.73
CA PHE A 9 -25.39 8.75 -29.65
C PHE A 9 -25.44 7.30 -30.14
N ILE A 10 -24.34 6.82 -30.72
CA ILE A 10 -24.10 5.38 -30.83
C ILE A 10 -23.81 4.93 -29.40
N SER A 11 -24.83 4.58 -28.64
CA SER A 11 -24.66 3.74 -27.48
C SER A 11 -24.15 2.41 -28.03
N SER A 12 -22.84 2.16 -27.84
CA SER A 12 -22.29 0.81 -27.98
C SER A 12 -23.01 -0.03 -26.92
N VAL A 13 -24.04 -0.73 -27.34
CA VAL A 13 -24.68 -1.78 -26.57
C VAL A 13 -23.59 -2.84 -26.44
N VAL A 14 -22.82 -2.80 -25.35
CA VAL A 14 -21.94 -3.90 -24.99
C VAL A 14 -22.86 -5.07 -24.68
N PHE A 15 -23.02 -5.95 -25.66
CA PHE A 15 -23.74 -7.19 -25.44
C PHE A 15 -23.02 -7.96 -24.32
N SER A 16 -23.69 -8.09 -23.21
CA SER A 16 -23.34 -9.02 -22.16
C SER A 16 -23.30 -10.42 -22.75
N GLN A 17 -22.11 -10.91 -23.02
CA GLN A 17 -21.93 -12.20 -23.64
C GLN A 17 -21.81 -13.27 -22.56
N GLU A 18 -22.62 -14.31 -22.72
CA GLU A 18 -22.68 -15.48 -21.84
C GLU A 18 -22.35 -16.70 -22.66
N ILE A 19 -21.39 -17.50 -22.21
CA ILE A 19 -20.99 -18.77 -22.83
C ILE A 19 -21.24 -19.90 -21.82
N ASP A 20 -22.10 -20.83 -22.19
CA ASP A 20 -22.32 -22.04 -21.40
C ASP A 20 -21.04 -22.89 -21.38
N ILE A 21 -20.58 -23.26 -20.21
CA ILE A 21 -19.38 -24.07 -20.03
C ILE A 21 -19.73 -25.40 -19.35
N PRO A 22 -18.94 -26.47 -19.58
CA PRO A 22 -19.16 -27.76 -18.95
C PRO A 22 -19.09 -27.70 -17.42
N GLN A 23 -19.91 -28.50 -16.74
CA GLN A 23 -19.98 -28.50 -15.27
C GLN A 23 -18.84 -29.25 -14.58
N ASN A 24 -18.12 -30.10 -15.31
CA ASN A 24 -17.05 -30.94 -14.79
C ASN A 24 -15.67 -30.24 -14.78
N ILE A 25 -15.62 -28.93 -14.97
CA ILE A 25 -14.40 -28.15 -14.94
C ILE A 25 -13.86 -28.07 -13.49
N VAL A 26 -12.58 -28.32 -13.31
CA VAL A 26 -11.91 -28.35 -12.00
C VAL A 26 -10.84 -27.26 -11.85
N THR A 27 -10.27 -26.78 -12.96
CA THR A 27 -9.28 -25.71 -12.96
C THR A 27 -9.25 -24.99 -14.30
N SER A 28 -8.65 -23.81 -14.33
CA SER A 28 -8.57 -23.00 -15.54
C SER A 28 -7.24 -22.26 -15.61
N TYR A 29 -6.89 -21.86 -16.83
CA TYR A 29 -5.73 -21.03 -17.12
C TYR A 29 -6.10 -20.07 -18.24
N ASN A 30 -5.50 -18.88 -18.29
CA ASN A 30 -5.62 -17.98 -19.44
C ASN A 30 -4.23 -17.62 -19.98
N ASP A 31 -4.15 -17.54 -21.28
CA ASP A 31 -3.17 -16.71 -21.98
C ASP A 31 -3.86 -15.39 -22.42
N GLU A 32 -3.17 -14.58 -23.23
CA GLU A 32 -3.67 -13.24 -23.61
C GLU A 32 -5.07 -13.25 -24.23
N GLN A 33 -5.42 -14.28 -25.03
CA GLN A 33 -6.64 -14.31 -25.86
C GLN A 33 -7.55 -15.49 -25.54
N ASN A 34 -7.07 -16.49 -24.83
CA ASN A 34 -7.82 -17.72 -24.62
C ASN A 34 -7.96 -18.05 -23.14
N ILE A 35 -9.11 -18.61 -22.78
CA ILE A 35 -9.31 -19.30 -21.50
C ILE A 35 -9.32 -20.79 -21.76
N TYR A 36 -8.50 -21.52 -21.03
CA TYR A 36 -8.45 -22.98 -21.05
C TYR A 36 -9.14 -23.52 -19.81
N LEU A 37 -10.14 -24.36 -20.01
CA LEU A 37 -10.94 -24.97 -18.95
C LEU A 37 -10.63 -26.45 -18.91
N PHE A 38 -10.12 -26.95 -17.78
CA PHE A 38 -9.73 -28.34 -17.61
C PHE A 38 -10.69 -29.09 -16.72
N SER A 39 -11.10 -30.28 -17.20
CA SER A 39 -11.70 -31.34 -16.40
C SER A 39 -10.65 -32.38 -16.04
N GLN A 40 -11.07 -33.54 -15.54
CA GLN A 40 -10.13 -34.61 -15.23
C GLN A 40 -9.45 -35.22 -16.46
N ASN A 41 -10.14 -35.29 -17.62
CA ASN A 41 -9.66 -35.96 -18.82
C ASN A 41 -9.86 -35.15 -20.11
N GLU A 42 -10.26 -33.91 -20.01
CA GLU A 42 -10.56 -33.07 -21.16
C GLU A 42 -10.21 -31.62 -20.86
N TYR A 43 -9.92 -30.86 -21.90
CA TYR A 43 -9.90 -29.42 -21.81
C TYR A 43 -10.64 -28.76 -22.99
N TYR A 44 -11.13 -27.57 -22.74
CA TYR A 44 -11.82 -26.71 -23.67
C TYR A 44 -11.05 -25.41 -23.81
N THR A 45 -11.05 -24.85 -24.99
CA THR A 45 -10.49 -23.52 -25.25
C THR A 45 -11.64 -22.55 -25.57
N ILE A 46 -11.68 -21.44 -24.88
CA ILE A 46 -12.59 -20.33 -25.21
C ILE A 46 -11.74 -19.24 -25.83
N ASP A 47 -12.03 -18.92 -27.07
CA ASP A 47 -11.47 -17.78 -27.77
C ASP A 47 -12.25 -16.51 -27.35
N LEU A 48 -11.59 -15.60 -26.66
CA LEU A 48 -12.21 -14.37 -26.15
C LEU A 48 -12.45 -13.31 -27.23
N LEU A 49 -11.81 -13.42 -28.39
CA LEU A 49 -12.08 -12.52 -29.52
C LEU A 49 -13.36 -12.90 -30.24
N ASN A 50 -13.54 -14.19 -30.48
CA ASN A 50 -14.69 -14.71 -31.23
C ASN A 50 -15.84 -15.14 -30.30
N ASN A 51 -15.56 -15.26 -28.99
CA ASN A 51 -16.46 -15.74 -27.96
C ASN A 51 -17.02 -17.15 -28.26
N GLU A 52 -16.15 -18.02 -28.72
CA GLU A 52 -16.45 -19.39 -29.09
C GLU A 52 -15.76 -20.38 -28.18
N ILE A 53 -16.43 -21.43 -27.79
CA ILE A 53 -15.87 -22.56 -27.08
C ILE A 53 -15.54 -23.69 -28.07
N SER A 54 -14.33 -24.24 -27.97
CA SER A 54 -13.90 -25.36 -28.79
C SER A 54 -14.65 -26.67 -28.44
N LYS A 55 -14.54 -27.65 -29.30
CA LYS A 55 -14.81 -29.05 -28.93
C LYS A 55 -13.79 -29.49 -27.85
N PRO A 56 -14.16 -30.47 -27.00
CA PRO A 56 -13.22 -30.98 -26.00
C PRO A 56 -12.00 -31.62 -26.65
N ASN A 57 -10.85 -31.34 -26.08
CA ASN A 57 -9.60 -32.05 -26.36
C ASN A 57 -9.40 -33.09 -25.25
N SER A 58 -9.52 -34.36 -25.54
CA SER A 58 -9.42 -35.44 -24.54
C SER A 58 -7.96 -35.80 -24.30
N PHE A 59 -7.63 -36.14 -23.05
CA PHE A 59 -6.33 -36.65 -22.66
C PHE A 59 -6.45 -37.72 -21.54
N GLU A 60 -5.46 -38.59 -21.44
CA GLU A 60 -5.31 -39.54 -20.36
C GLU A 60 -4.54 -38.91 -19.20
N ASN A 61 -5.14 -38.86 -18.00
CA ASN A 61 -4.55 -38.17 -16.85
C ASN A 61 -3.65 -39.07 -15.97
N ASN A 62 -3.49 -40.32 -16.32
CA ASN A 62 -2.66 -41.31 -15.60
C ASN A 62 -2.96 -41.38 -14.07
N GLY A 63 -4.21 -41.12 -13.67
CA GLY A 63 -4.66 -41.19 -12.27
C GLY A 63 -4.33 -39.95 -11.43
N PHE A 64 -3.85 -38.87 -12.04
CA PHE A 64 -3.65 -37.61 -11.31
C PHE A 64 -4.99 -36.88 -11.11
N ASN A 65 -5.18 -36.30 -9.93
CA ASN A 65 -6.31 -35.40 -9.70
C ASN A 65 -5.94 -33.99 -10.17
N ILE A 66 -6.49 -33.56 -11.29
CA ILE A 66 -6.18 -32.26 -11.95
C ILE A 66 -6.46 -31.07 -11.03
N GLU A 67 -7.45 -31.20 -10.12
CA GLU A 67 -7.77 -30.15 -9.14
C GLU A 67 -6.59 -29.78 -8.22
N ASP A 68 -5.68 -30.71 -7.97
CA ASP A 68 -4.51 -30.50 -7.11
C ASP A 68 -3.37 -29.72 -7.79
N PHE A 69 -3.58 -29.33 -9.05
CA PHE A 69 -2.56 -28.67 -9.87
C PHE A 69 -3.04 -27.31 -10.40
N SER A 70 -2.08 -26.42 -10.61
CA SER A 70 -2.26 -25.16 -11.32
C SER A 70 -1.72 -25.33 -12.75
N PRO A 71 -2.55 -25.20 -13.78
CA PRO A 71 -2.08 -25.26 -15.16
C PRO A 71 -1.30 -24.00 -15.52
N ILE A 72 -0.26 -24.18 -16.33
CA ILE A 72 0.53 -23.14 -16.98
C ILE A 72 0.78 -23.59 -18.42
N LYS A 73 0.64 -22.67 -19.38
CA LYS A 73 0.96 -22.90 -20.77
C LYS A 73 2.27 -22.21 -21.12
N THR A 74 3.23 -22.96 -21.61
CA THR A 74 4.42 -22.43 -22.29
C THR A 74 4.16 -22.50 -23.81
N ASP A 75 5.10 -21.99 -24.60
CA ASP A 75 4.96 -21.97 -26.08
C ASP A 75 4.56 -23.32 -26.66
N SER A 76 5.03 -24.41 -26.09
CA SER A 76 4.89 -25.73 -26.68
C SER A 76 3.92 -26.68 -25.99
N SER A 77 3.55 -26.43 -24.71
CA SER A 77 2.81 -27.43 -23.93
C SER A 77 2.13 -26.84 -22.70
N PHE A 78 1.13 -27.57 -22.20
CA PHE A 78 0.60 -27.34 -20.85
C PHE A 78 1.43 -28.09 -19.82
N TYR A 79 1.75 -27.40 -18.73
CA TYR A 79 2.32 -27.94 -17.52
C TYR A 79 1.32 -27.78 -16.37
N PHE A 80 1.31 -28.74 -15.47
CA PHE A 80 0.46 -28.73 -14.30
C PHE A 80 1.34 -28.81 -13.07
N ILE A 81 1.34 -27.74 -12.29
CA ILE A 81 2.23 -27.56 -11.16
C ILE A 81 1.46 -27.87 -9.89
N SER A 82 1.93 -28.81 -9.07
CA SER A 82 1.26 -29.14 -7.81
C SER A 82 1.07 -27.91 -6.93
N LYS A 83 -0.14 -27.68 -6.44
CA LYS A 83 -0.47 -26.56 -5.52
C LYS A 83 0.22 -26.68 -4.16
N THR A 84 0.70 -27.87 -3.80
CA THR A 84 1.21 -28.13 -2.45
C THR A 84 2.67 -28.58 -2.41
N GLY A 85 3.22 -29.10 -3.52
CA GLY A 85 4.54 -29.70 -3.55
C GLY A 85 5.33 -29.42 -4.83
N GLY A 86 6.39 -30.20 -5.07
CA GLY A 86 7.29 -30.04 -6.18
C GLY A 86 6.83 -30.66 -7.49
N SER A 87 5.79 -31.49 -7.48
CA SER A 87 5.40 -32.28 -8.66
C SER A 87 5.00 -31.41 -9.83
N VAL A 88 5.52 -31.75 -11.02
CA VAL A 88 5.26 -31.13 -12.30
C VAL A 88 4.81 -32.18 -13.29
N LEU A 89 3.61 -31.99 -13.86
CA LEU A 89 3.11 -32.83 -14.93
C LEU A 89 3.19 -32.03 -16.23
N LYS A 90 3.35 -32.74 -17.34
CA LYS A 90 3.35 -32.18 -18.69
C LYS A 90 2.33 -32.91 -19.56
N LEU A 91 1.49 -32.15 -20.24
CA LEU A 91 0.60 -32.67 -21.25
C LEU A 91 1.40 -32.86 -22.55
N LYS A 92 1.66 -34.10 -22.92
CA LYS A 92 2.33 -34.50 -24.15
C LYS A 92 1.34 -35.21 -25.04
N GLU A 93 1.11 -34.67 -26.25
CA GLU A 93 0.07 -35.16 -27.13
C GLU A 93 -1.28 -35.28 -26.41
N ASN A 94 -1.66 -36.49 -26.03
CA ASN A 94 -2.92 -36.78 -25.34
C ASN A 94 -2.69 -37.47 -23.99
N THR A 95 -1.49 -37.42 -23.40
CA THR A 95 -1.19 -38.01 -22.09
C THR A 95 -0.61 -36.97 -21.13
N LEU A 96 -1.02 -37.05 -19.87
CA LEU A 96 -0.50 -36.21 -18.81
C LEU A 96 0.49 -37.02 -17.97
N ASP A 97 1.78 -36.73 -18.14
CA ASP A 97 2.83 -37.47 -17.48
C ASP A 97 3.55 -36.60 -16.43
N ARG A 98 3.93 -37.23 -15.32
CA ARG A 98 4.83 -36.61 -14.36
C ARG A 98 6.25 -36.58 -14.94
N ILE A 99 6.86 -35.39 -14.92
CA ILE A 99 8.18 -35.19 -15.51
C ILE A 99 9.27 -34.78 -14.51
N ASP A 100 8.88 -34.33 -13.30
CA ASP A 100 9.84 -33.88 -12.30
C ASP A 100 10.47 -35.03 -11.53
N ASN A 101 11.69 -34.78 -11.03
CA ASN A 101 12.44 -35.68 -10.17
C ASN A 101 12.25 -35.36 -8.67
N SER A 102 11.37 -34.40 -8.34
CA SER A 102 11.17 -33.91 -6.98
C SER A 102 10.60 -35.00 -6.06
N PHE A 103 11.04 -34.98 -4.81
CA PHE A 103 10.40 -35.75 -3.78
C PHE A 103 8.96 -35.25 -3.52
N ASN A 104 8.02 -36.17 -3.34
CA ASN A 104 6.64 -35.79 -3.08
C ASN A 104 6.49 -35.25 -1.65
N HIS A 105 6.48 -33.94 -1.52
CA HIS A 105 6.34 -33.21 -0.27
C HIS A 105 5.18 -32.21 -0.34
N LYS A 106 4.67 -31.79 0.82
CA LYS A 106 3.62 -30.78 0.95
C LYS A 106 4.18 -29.54 1.67
N MET A 107 5.20 -28.91 1.12
CA MET A 107 5.93 -27.81 1.78
C MET A 107 5.74 -26.45 1.12
N GLN A 108 4.87 -26.36 0.11
CA GLN A 108 4.68 -25.13 -0.68
C GLN A 108 3.20 -24.77 -0.86
N ILE A 109 2.37 -25.11 0.15
CA ILE A 109 0.96 -24.73 0.16
C ILE A 109 0.82 -23.23 0.09
N GLY A 110 -0.05 -22.70 -0.78
CA GLY A 110 -0.30 -21.27 -0.93
C GLY A 110 0.88 -20.50 -1.52
N SER A 111 1.80 -21.19 -2.24
CA SER A 111 2.85 -20.52 -3.02
C SER A 111 2.27 -19.82 -4.25
N SER A 112 2.91 -18.74 -4.68
CA SER A 112 2.62 -18.10 -5.97
C SER A 112 3.29 -18.89 -7.09
N ILE A 113 2.50 -19.36 -8.05
CA ILE A 113 2.98 -20.10 -9.23
C ILE A 113 2.73 -19.20 -10.44
N PHE A 114 3.75 -18.99 -11.27
CA PHE A 114 3.64 -18.08 -12.40
C PHE A 114 4.64 -18.43 -13.49
N GLN A 115 4.38 -17.90 -14.69
CA GLN A 115 5.27 -18.00 -15.84
C GLN A 115 5.92 -16.64 -16.11
N TYR A 116 7.18 -16.65 -16.45
CA TYR A 116 7.90 -15.49 -16.95
C TYR A 116 8.92 -15.93 -18.02
N ASN A 117 8.89 -15.32 -19.21
CA ASN A 117 9.75 -15.66 -20.35
C ASN A 117 9.78 -17.17 -20.66
N ASN A 118 8.61 -17.80 -20.75
CA ASN A 118 8.46 -19.24 -20.99
C ASN A 118 9.05 -20.18 -19.93
N GLU A 119 9.50 -19.64 -18.82
CA GLU A 119 9.99 -20.40 -17.68
C GLU A 119 8.98 -20.39 -16.54
N ILE A 120 8.94 -21.49 -15.79
CA ILE A 120 8.00 -21.68 -14.68
C ILE A 120 8.69 -21.35 -13.37
N TYR A 121 8.08 -20.47 -12.60
CA TYR A 121 8.58 -20.00 -11.31
C TYR A 121 7.57 -20.28 -10.19
N ARG A 122 8.11 -20.35 -8.99
CA ARG A 122 7.34 -20.45 -7.77
C ARG A 122 7.98 -19.59 -6.68
N TYR A 123 7.15 -18.88 -5.92
CA TYR A 123 7.59 -18.07 -4.77
C TYR A 123 6.85 -18.45 -3.51
N GLY A 124 7.59 -18.52 -2.39
CA GLY A 124 7.02 -18.66 -1.07
C GLY A 124 6.38 -20.02 -0.79
N GLY A 125 5.30 -20.00 -0.02
CA GLY A 125 4.56 -21.20 0.39
C GLY A 125 4.78 -21.59 1.84
N TYR A 126 3.93 -22.50 2.31
CA TYR A 126 3.90 -22.99 3.68
C TYR A 126 4.06 -24.51 3.75
N GLY A 127 4.80 -24.97 4.74
CA GLY A 127 4.91 -26.39 5.08
C GLY A 127 5.87 -26.61 6.25
N PHE A 128 5.73 -27.73 6.97
CA PHE A 128 6.47 -28.03 8.18
C PHE A 128 6.47 -26.89 9.20
N PHE A 129 5.32 -26.28 9.40
CA PHE A 129 5.10 -25.18 10.36
C PHE A 129 5.94 -23.94 10.07
N SER A 130 6.38 -23.72 8.84
CA SER A 130 7.12 -22.53 8.44
C SER A 130 6.72 -22.04 7.06
N ALA A 131 6.79 -20.71 6.86
CA ALA A 131 6.65 -20.09 5.56
C ALA A 131 8.01 -19.99 4.85
N ARG A 132 8.02 -19.76 3.55
CA ARG A 132 9.19 -19.63 2.68
C ARG A 132 9.25 -18.23 2.05
N ASN A 133 10.44 -17.79 1.66
CA ASN A 133 10.66 -16.50 0.98
C ASN A 133 11.59 -16.60 -0.23
N PHE A 134 11.85 -17.78 -0.70
CA PHE A 134 12.70 -17.99 -1.88
C PHE A 134 11.85 -18.10 -3.15
N ILE A 135 12.46 -17.73 -4.28
CA ILE A 135 11.98 -17.99 -5.63
C ILE A 135 12.71 -19.19 -6.16
N VAL A 136 11.98 -20.15 -6.71
CA VAL A 136 12.52 -21.28 -7.44
C VAL A 136 12.07 -21.25 -8.88
N LYS A 137 12.93 -21.71 -9.78
CA LYS A 137 12.68 -21.90 -11.20
C LYS A 137 12.69 -23.40 -11.52
N TYR A 138 11.80 -23.84 -12.38
CA TYR A 138 11.84 -25.22 -12.89
C TYR A 138 12.88 -25.32 -14.01
N ASP A 139 13.87 -26.15 -13.83
CA ASP A 139 14.86 -26.47 -14.86
C ASP A 139 14.37 -27.66 -15.70
N TYR A 140 14.13 -27.41 -16.98
CA TYR A 140 13.67 -28.42 -17.92
C TYR A 140 14.74 -29.44 -18.32
N LEU A 141 16.02 -29.16 -18.05
CA LEU A 141 17.13 -30.06 -18.36
C LEU A 141 17.28 -31.14 -17.27
N THR A 142 17.23 -30.71 -16.02
CA THR A 142 17.40 -31.62 -14.87
C THR A 142 16.05 -32.16 -14.39
N ASN A 143 14.93 -31.53 -14.78
CA ASN A 143 13.58 -31.76 -14.26
C ASN A 143 13.49 -31.55 -12.75
N GLU A 144 14.17 -30.53 -12.24
CA GLU A 144 14.20 -30.18 -10.83
C GLU A 144 13.92 -28.69 -10.60
N TRP A 145 13.59 -28.35 -9.36
CA TRP A 145 13.42 -26.97 -8.94
C TRP A 145 14.73 -26.39 -8.43
N GLU A 146 15.19 -25.30 -9.01
CA GLU A 146 16.40 -24.58 -8.63
C GLU A 146 16.06 -23.24 -7.95
N SER A 147 16.73 -22.96 -6.83
CA SER A 147 16.61 -21.66 -6.16
C SER A 147 17.33 -20.57 -6.93
N LEU A 148 16.69 -19.43 -7.12
CA LEU A 148 17.35 -18.26 -7.70
C LEU A 148 18.39 -17.70 -6.72
N ILE A 149 19.55 -17.33 -7.25
CA ILE A 149 20.58 -16.61 -6.50
C ILE A 149 20.22 -15.12 -6.52
N LEU A 150 20.10 -14.53 -5.34
CA LEU A 150 19.74 -13.13 -5.18
C LEU A 150 20.98 -12.25 -5.02
N ASN A 151 20.92 -11.04 -5.57
CA ASN A 151 22.02 -10.07 -5.49
C ASN A 151 21.95 -9.17 -4.24
N ASN A 152 20.85 -9.21 -3.48
CA ASN A 152 20.71 -8.47 -2.23
C ASN A 152 20.25 -9.36 -1.08
N SER A 153 20.52 -8.90 0.16
CA SER A 153 20.13 -9.58 1.40
C SER A 153 18.80 -9.06 1.97
N ASP A 154 18.33 -7.90 1.52
CA ASP A 154 17.03 -7.37 1.93
C ASP A 154 15.95 -8.05 1.10
N VAL A 155 15.26 -8.98 1.74
CA VAL A 155 14.25 -9.84 1.11
C VAL A 155 12.95 -9.78 1.91
N PRO A 156 11.80 -9.99 1.25
CA PRO A 156 10.52 -10.01 1.93
C PRO A 156 10.47 -11.10 3.01
N LYS A 157 9.74 -10.81 4.08
CA LYS A 157 9.43 -11.81 5.11
C LYS A 157 8.78 -13.03 4.46
N ALA A 158 9.16 -14.23 4.92
CA ALA A 158 8.62 -15.50 4.44
C ALA A 158 7.09 -15.51 4.50
N ARG A 159 6.43 -15.95 3.41
CA ARG A 159 4.97 -15.84 3.27
C ARG A 159 4.35 -16.90 2.36
N TYR A 160 3.04 -17.05 2.49
CA TYR A 160 2.16 -17.84 1.65
C TYR A 160 0.83 -17.11 1.48
N ASP A 161 -0.01 -17.55 0.56
CA ASP A 161 -1.31 -16.94 0.22
C ASP A 161 -1.24 -15.43 -0.06
N ASN A 162 -0.14 -14.96 -0.62
CA ASN A 162 -0.02 -13.56 -1.07
C ASN A 162 -0.66 -13.38 -2.44
N SER A 163 -1.17 -12.16 -2.70
CA SER A 163 -1.45 -11.72 -4.06
C SER A 163 -0.17 -11.39 -4.79
N PHE A 164 -0.18 -11.50 -6.12
CA PHE A 164 0.97 -11.11 -6.93
C PHE A 164 0.57 -10.54 -8.28
N LEU A 165 1.46 -9.74 -8.83
CA LEU A 165 1.41 -9.18 -10.18
C LEU A 165 2.70 -9.54 -10.94
N LEU A 166 2.59 -9.67 -12.25
CA LEU A 166 3.72 -9.72 -13.16
C LEU A 166 3.63 -8.50 -14.08
N ASN A 167 4.63 -7.64 -14.03
CA ASN A 167 4.72 -6.45 -14.85
C ASN A 167 6.06 -6.44 -15.59
N LYS A 168 6.06 -6.69 -16.88
CA LYS A 168 7.25 -6.74 -17.76
C LYS A 168 8.37 -7.61 -17.14
N ASN A 169 9.32 -6.98 -16.45
CA ASN A 169 10.49 -7.65 -15.86
C ASN A 169 10.41 -7.79 -14.34
N ASN A 170 9.24 -7.54 -13.75
CA ASN A 170 9.09 -7.52 -12.31
C ASN A 170 7.99 -8.47 -11.83
N PHE A 171 8.29 -9.16 -10.74
CA PHE A 171 7.33 -9.93 -9.97
C PHE A 171 7.03 -9.18 -8.67
N ILE A 172 5.79 -8.78 -8.47
CA ILE A 172 5.37 -7.97 -7.33
C ILE A 172 4.49 -8.82 -6.43
N ILE A 173 4.80 -8.82 -5.14
CA ILE A 173 4.01 -9.51 -4.10
C ILE A 173 3.35 -8.51 -3.18
N ILE A 174 2.15 -8.84 -2.71
CA ILE A 174 1.33 -7.98 -1.88
C ILE A 174 0.72 -8.79 -0.76
N GLY A 175 0.90 -8.35 0.48
CA GLY A 175 0.34 -8.99 1.66
C GLY A 175 0.76 -10.43 1.85
N GLY A 176 -0.20 -11.29 2.20
CA GLY A 176 0.01 -12.69 2.50
C GLY A 176 0.15 -12.97 4.00
N VAL A 177 0.42 -14.22 4.31
CA VAL A 177 0.48 -14.72 5.69
C VAL A 177 1.87 -15.26 5.98
N SER A 178 2.43 -14.90 7.11
CA SER A 178 3.67 -15.45 7.65
C SER A 178 3.39 -16.30 8.90
N VAL A 179 4.43 -16.96 9.38
CA VAL A 179 4.40 -17.71 10.63
C VAL A 179 5.31 -17.01 11.65
N ASP A 180 4.86 -16.91 12.88
CA ASP A 180 5.69 -16.39 13.96
C ASP A 180 6.85 -17.37 14.23
N PRO A 181 8.11 -16.94 14.17
CA PRO A 181 9.25 -17.80 14.46
C PRO A 181 9.26 -18.34 15.90
N LEU A 182 8.69 -17.60 16.85
CA LEU A 182 8.65 -17.95 18.27
C LEU A 182 7.45 -18.82 18.63
N ASP A 183 6.33 -18.57 17.98
CA ASP A 183 5.12 -19.40 18.13
C ASP A 183 4.61 -19.85 16.76
N ARG A 184 5.00 -21.01 16.33
CA ARG A 184 4.65 -21.59 15.02
C ARG A 184 3.14 -21.84 14.82
N LYS A 185 2.31 -21.70 15.83
CA LYS A 185 0.85 -21.74 15.70
C LYS A 185 0.28 -20.36 15.35
N ASN A 186 0.99 -19.28 15.68
CA ASN A 186 0.57 -17.92 15.42
C ASN A 186 0.81 -17.55 13.96
N ARG A 187 -0.18 -16.93 13.33
CA ARG A 187 -0.16 -16.44 11.96
C ARG A 187 -0.05 -14.93 11.96
N ILE A 188 0.88 -14.39 11.19
CA ILE A 188 1.12 -12.96 11.06
C ILE A 188 0.63 -12.55 9.67
N ILE A 189 -0.40 -11.73 9.63
CA ILE A 189 -0.88 -11.15 8.38
C ILE A 189 0.06 -10.00 8.00
N LEU A 190 0.59 -10.05 6.79
CA LEU A 190 1.54 -9.07 6.30
C LEU A 190 0.83 -7.90 5.62
N ASN A 191 1.39 -6.71 5.78
CA ASN A 191 0.85 -5.46 5.27
C ASN A 191 1.87 -4.70 4.40
N ASP A 192 2.74 -5.44 3.72
CA ASP A 192 3.77 -4.89 2.86
C ASP A 192 3.64 -5.39 1.42
N SER A 193 4.25 -4.64 0.51
CA SER A 193 4.44 -5.04 -0.88
C SER A 193 5.91 -4.92 -1.27
N TRP A 194 6.35 -5.85 -2.10
CA TRP A 194 7.73 -5.97 -2.56
C TRP A 194 7.76 -6.28 -4.05
N GLN A 195 8.80 -5.81 -4.72
CA GLN A 195 9.08 -6.07 -6.12
C GLN A 195 10.38 -6.84 -6.25
N PHE A 196 10.33 -7.93 -6.99
CA PHE A 196 11.51 -8.65 -7.47
C PHE A 196 11.77 -8.27 -8.93
N SER A 197 12.98 -7.85 -9.22
CA SER A 197 13.42 -7.54 -10.58
C SER A 197 14.20 -8.72 -11.17
N PHE A 198 13.69 -9.32 -12.22
CA PHE A 198 14.43 -10.38 -12.96
C PHE A 198 15.68 -9.86 -13.65
N LYS A 199 15.76 -8.55 -13.91
CA LYS A 199 16.95 -7.93 -14.52
C LYS A 199 18.11 -7.81 -13.53
N THR A 200 17.82 -7.40 -12.30
CA THR A 200 18.84 -7.17 -11.25
C THR A 200 18.94 -8.33 -10.27
N MET A 201 18.04 -9.32 -10.33
CA MET A 201 17.96 -10.45 -9.40
C MET A 201 17.91 -9.99 -7.93
N SER A 202 17.13 -8.94 -7.66
CA SER A 202 17.06 -8.31 -6.35
C SER A 202 15.62 -7.96 -5.96
N TRP A 203 15.38 -7.89 -4.66
CA TRP A 203 14.14 -7.42 -4.07
C TRP A 203 14.24 -5.96 -3.64
N ASP A 204 13.17 -5.21 -3.87
CA ASP A 204 12.97 -3.86 -3.36
C ASP A 204 11.61 -3.76 -2.67
N LYS A 205 11.57 -3.15 -1.50
CA LYS A 205 10.32 -2.89 -0.80
C LYS A 205 9.62 -1.70 -1.46
N ILE A 206 8.35 -1.91 -1.90
CA ILE A 206 7.57 -0.84 -2.53
C ILE A 206 6.87 0.00 -1.47
N ALA A 207 6.07 -0.64 -0.62
CA ALA A 207 5.22 0.07 0.35
C ALA A 207 4.83 -0.82 1.54
N SER A 208 4.31 -0.16 2.58
CA SER A 208 3.57 -0.82 3.67
C SER A 208 2.28 -0.05 3.91
N ASP A 209 1.15 -0.75 3.89
CA ASP A 209 -0.16 -0.17 4.12
C ASP A 209 -1.08 -1.16 4.81
N GLU A 210 -1.98 -0.65 5.65
CA GLU A 210 -2.90 -1.52 6.38
C GLU A 210 -3.88 -2.28 5.47
N TYR A 211 -4.17 -1.78 4.28
CA TYR A 211 -5.05 -2.46 3.33
C TYR A 211 -4.40 -3.67 2.68
N PHE A 212 -3.07 -3.75 2.62
CA PHE A 212 -2.36 -4.93 2.10
C PHE A 212 -2.63 -6.20 2.90
N LYS A 213 -3.03 -6.09 4.17
CA LYS A 213 -3.46 -7.23 4.99
C LYS A 213 -4.66 -7.99 4.41
N TYR A 214 -5.45 -7.37 3.54
CA TYR A 214 -6.59 -8.02 2.90
C TYR A 214 -6.18 -8.86 1.69
N PHE A 215 -5.00 -8.63 1.13
CA PHE A 215 -4.49 -9.34 -0.05
C PHE A 215 -3.88 -10.70 0.31
N SER A 216 -4.56 -11.46 1.17
CA SER A 216 -4.18 -12.83 1.54
C SER A 216 -4.83 -13.90 0.65
N SER A 217 -5.70 -13.51 -0.28
CA SER A 217 -6.32 -14.41 -1.24
C SER A 217 -6.46 -13.71 -2.60
N LYS A 218 -6.32 -14.48 -3.68
CA LYS A 218 -6.45 -13.97 -5.04
C LYS A 218 -7.91 -13.71 -5.35
N PHE A 219 -8.18 -12.59 -6.00
CA PHE A 219 -9.48 -12.33 -6.57
C PHE A 219 -9.39 -12.12 -8.09
N PHE A 220 -8.69 -11.08 -8.52
CA PHE A 220 -8.35 -10.87 -9.92
C PHE A 220 -6.96 -10.23 -10.01
N LYS A 221 -6.36 -10.34 -11.18
CA LYS A 221 -5.12 -9.63 -11.50
C LYS A 221 -5.11 -9.21 -12.97
N THR A 222 -4.50 -8.07 -13.21
CA THR A 222 -4.08 -7.60 -14.53
C THR A 222 -2.57 -7.41 -14.51
N GLU A 223 -1.97 -6.84 -15.55
CA GLU A 223 -0.54 -6.51 -15.55
C GLU A 223 -0.15 -5.50 -14.45
N SER A 224 -1.02 -4.54 -14.14
CA SER A 224 -0.74 -3.46 -13.20
C SER A 224 -1.62 -3.45 -11.95
N ARG A 225 -2.73 -4.18 -11.95
CA ARG A 225 -3.72 -4.15 -10.87
C ARG A 225 -4.02 -5.53 -10.31
N THR A 226 -4.22 -5.60 -9.00
CA THR A 226 -4.79 -6.77 -8.34
C THR A 226 -5.88 -6.35 -7.37
N GLY A 227 -6.84 -7.21 -7.14
CA GLY A 227 -7.95 -6.91 -6.27
C GLY A 227 -8.40 -8.08 -5.41
N ILE A 228 -9.07 -7.75 -4.34
CA ILE A 228 -9.71 -8.70 -3.43
C ILE A 228 -11.10 -8.21 -3.04
N ILE A 229 -12.00 -9.15 -2.81
CA ILE A 229 -13.31 -8.86 -2.21
C ILE A 229 -13.29 -9.18 -0.73
N LYS A 230 -13.70 -8.21 0.07
CA LYS A 230 -13.94 -8.36 1.49
C LYS A 230 -15.11 -7.46 1.93
N ASP A 231 -15.98 -7.99 2.78
CA ASP A 231 -17.09 -7.22 3.38
C ASP A 231 -17.95 -6.46 2.35
N ASN A 232 -18.29 -7.13 1.23
CA ASN A 232 -19.04 -6.56 0.10
C ASN A 232 -18.37 -5.35 -0.58
N LYS A 233 -17.05 -5.22 -0.43
CA LYS A 233 -16.24 -4.22 -1.12
C LYS A 233 -15.14 -4.88 -1.92
N ALA A 234 -14.81 -4.31 -3.06
CA ALA A 234 -13.61 -4.64 -3.79
C ALA A 234 -12.50 -3.66 -3.41
N TYR A 235 -11.38 -4.20 -2.97
CA TYR A 235 -10.15 -3.45 -2.72
C TYR A 235 -9.23 -3.68 -3.90
N ILE A 236 -8.91 -2.64 -4.63
CA ILE A 236 -8.07 -2.71 -5.83
C ILE A 236 -6.80 -1.92 -5.60
N TYR A 237 -5.68 -2.58 -5.76
CA TYR A 237 -4.36 -1.96 -5.76
C TYR A 237 -3.86 -1.81 -7.19
N ASN A 238 -3.45 -0.61 -7.55
CA ASN A 238 -2.78 -0.30 -8.81
C ASN A 238 -1.28 -0.02 -8.54
N ASN A 239 -0.42 -0.80 -9.16
CA ASN A 239 1.03 -0.69 -8.97
C ASN A 239 1.67 0.44 -9.78
N GLU A 240 1.01 0.96 -10.81
CA GLU A 240 1.57 2.05 -11.63
C GLU A 240 1.63 3.37 -10.88
N ASP A 241 0.59 3.67 -10.12
CA ASP A 241 0.45 4.90 -9.34
C ASP A 241 0.43 4.66 -7.82
N LEU A 242 0.66 3.41 -7.38
CA LEU A 242 0.63 2.97 -5.99
C LEU A 242 -0.69 3.32 -5.28
N SER A 243 -1.79 3.35 -6.01
CA SER A 243 -3.09 3.76 -5.49
C SER A 243 -3.91 2.57 -4.99
N PHE A 244 -4.75 2.86 -4.01
CA PHE A 244 -5.83 1.98 -3.57
C PHE A 244 -7.18 2.58 -3.92
N ASN A 245 -8.01 1.76 -4.53
CA ASN A 245 -9.41 2.07 -4.76
C ASN A 245 -10.30 1.08 -4.02
N ILE A 246 -11.31 1.60 -3.34
CA ILE A 246 -12.35 0.78 -2.73
C ILE A 246 -13.64 1.03 -3.50
N HIS A 247 -14.23 -0.04 -4.00
CA HIS A 247 -15.50 0.00 -4.70
C HIS A 247 -16.57 -0.76 -3.93
N ASN A 248 -17.80 -0.31 -4.00
CA ASN A 248 -18.91 -1.15 -3.66
C ASN A 248 -19.11 -2.16 -4.80
N ILE A 249 -19.29 -3.42 -4.45
CA ILE A 249 -19.47 -4.46 -5.48
C ILE A 249 -20.92 -4.59 -5.89
N SER A 250 -21.13 -4.90 -7.17
CA SER A 250 -22.47 -5.22 -7.65
C SER A 250 -22.91 -6.59 -7.11
N PRO A 251 -24.25 -6.86 -7.00
CA PRO A 251 -24.75 -8.17 -6.62
C PRO A 251 -24.28 -9.31 -7.53
N LEU A 252 -23.91 -9.01 -8.77
CA LEU A 252 -23.36 -9.98 -9.71
C LEU A 252 -22.04 -10.55 -9.22
N PHE A 253 -21.21 -9.72 -8.61
CA PHE A 253 -19.92 -10.09 -8.04
C PHE A 253 -20.02 -11.16 -6.94
N LEU A 254 -21.12 -11.16 -6.19
CA LEU A 254 -21.38 -12.16 -5.15
C LEU A 254 -21.66 -13.56 -5.72
N LYS A 255 -22.01 -13.65 -7.00
CA LYS A 255 -22.33 -14.90 -7.70
C LYS A 255 -21.13 -15.53 -8.40
N ILE A 256 -19.97 -14.86 -8.42
CA ILE A 256 -18.76 -15.37 -9.05
C ILE A 256 -18.28 -16.63 -8.32
N ASP A 257 -17.99 -17.64 -9.08
CA ASP A 257 -17.40 -18.87 -8.55
C ASP A 257 -15.92 -18.65 -8.24
N ARG A 258 -15.60 -18.53 -6.94
CA ARG A 258 -14.25 -18.21 -6.44
C ARG A 258 -13.23 -19.33 -6.62
N ARG A 259 -13.62 -20.48 -7.13
CA ARG A 259 -12.69 -21.56 -7.48
C ARG A 259 -11.85 -21.20 -8.70
N TYR A 260 -12.36 -20.30 -9.56
CA TYR A 260 -11.74 -19.87 -10.80
C TYR A 260 -11.22 -18.44 -10.68
N GLU A 261 -10.15 -18.15 -11.41
CA GLU A 261 -9.62 -16.79 -11.51
C GLU A 261 -10.57 -15.92 -12.36
N ILE A 262 -10.53 -14.62 -12.11
CA ILE A 262 -11.15 -13.62 -12.98
C ILE A 262 -10.09 -13.17 -13.96
N TYR A 263 -10.41 -13.20 -15.23
CA TYR A 263 -9.52 -12.83 -16.32
C TYR A 263 -9.86 -11.44 -16.83
N PHE A 264 -8.86 -10.72 -17.27
CA PHE A 264 -9.05 -9.39 -17.86
C PHE A 264 -8.47 -9.38 -19.27
N PHE A 265 -9.32 -9.13 -20.26
CA PHE A 265 -8.95 -9.03 -21.66
C PHE A 265 -9.87 -8.06 -22.38
N ASN A 266 -9.33 -7.24 -23.27
CA ASN A 266 -10.07 -6.28 -24.11
C ASN A 266 -11.03 -5.39 -23.30
N ASN A 267 -10.56 -4.84 -22.16
CA ASN A 267 -11.32 -4.01 -21.22
C ASN A 267 -12.54 -4.70 -20.57
N LEU A 268 -12.63 -6.01 -20.65
CA LEU A 268 -13.68 -6.81 -20.03
C LEU A 268 -13.08 -7.74 -18.97
N TYR A 269 -13.82 -7.91 -17.89
CA TYR A 269 -13.57 -8.95 -16.90
C TYR A 269 -14.39 -10.20 -17.30
N HIS A 270 -13.70 -11.31 -17.44
CA HIS A 270 -14.25 -12.62 -17.75
C HIS A 270 -14.21 -13.50 -16.51
N PHE A 271 -15.35 -14.03 -16.11
CA PHE A 271 -15.46 -14.81 -14.88
C PHE A 271 -16.57 -15.86 -14.97
N ILE A 272 -16.42 -16.92 -14.19
CA ILE A 272 -17.35 -18.03 -14.16
C ILE A 272 -18.38 -17.80 -13.06
N VAL A 273 -19.64 -18.00 -13.41
CA VAL A 273 -20.79 -17.94 -12.50
C VAL A 273 -21.52 -19.28 -12.54
N THR A 274 -21.92 -19.76 -11.39
CA THR A 274 -22.85 -20.91 -11.31
C THR A 274 -24.27 -20.40 -11.10
N ARG A 275 -25.14 -20.65 -12.07
CA ARG A 275 -26.55 -20.24 -12.06
C ARG A 275 -27.43 -21.40 -12.51
N ASP A 276 -28.48 -21.71 -11.72
CA ASP A 276 -29.47 -22.76 -12.02
C ASP A 276 -28.81 -24.11 -12.40
N ASN A 277 -27.80 -24.51 -11.64
CA ASN A 277 -26.96 -25.70 -11.89
C ASN A 277 -26.22 -25.68 -13.25
N LYS A 278 -26.06 -24.54 -13.87
CA LYS A 278 -25.21 -24.36 -15.06
C LYS A 278 -24.03 -23.45 -14.73
N MET A 279 -22.92 -23.76 -15.34
CA MET A 279 -21.73 -22.89 -15.29
C MET A 279 -21.71 -22.05 -16.56
N VAL A 280 -21.52 -20.75 -16.37
CA VAL A 280 -21.54 -19.77 -17.46
C VAL A 280 -20.32 -18.87 -17.33
N LEU A 281 -19.58 -18.69 -18.40
CA LEU A 281 -18.58 -17.63 -18.51
C LEU A 281 -19.29 -16.33 -18.89
N MET A 282 -19.12 -15.31 -18.05
CA MET A 282 -19.69 -13.99 -18.25
C MET A 282 -18.59 -12.98 -18.51
N SER A 283 -18.87 -12.02 -19.39
CA SER A 283 -17.96 -10.90 -19.67
C SER A 283 -18.66 -9.60 -19.31
N ARG A 284 -17.99 -8.76 -18.50
CA ARG A 284 -18.53 -7.48 -18.00
C ARG A 284 -17.46 -6.41 -17.98
N THR A 285 -17.87 -5.17 -18.14
CA THR A 285 -17.02 -4.00 -17.90
C THR A 285 -16.74 -3.80 -16.42
N GLU A 286 -15.71 -3.04 -16.12
CA GLU A 286 -15.40 -2.65 -14.73
C GLU A 286 -16.57 -1.91 -14.09
N GLU A 287 -17.23 -1.01 -14.83
CA GLU A 287 -18.37 -0.22 -14.35
C GLU A 287 -19.59 -1.07 -13.97
N GLU A 288 -19.82 -2.17 -14.69
CA GLU A 288 -20.91 -3.10 -14.39
C GLU A 288 -20.63 -3.95 -13.14
N LEU A 289 -19.38 -4.24 -12.88
CA LEU A 289 -18.95 -5.05 -11.74
C LEU A 289 -18.71 -4.23 -10.48
N LEU A 290 -18.09 -3.08 -10.63
CA LEU A 290 -17.67 -2.21 -9.55
C LEU A 290 -18.56 -0.98 -9.52
N GLY A 291 -19.19 -0.72 -8.43
CA GLY A 291 -19.87 0.54 -8.19
C GLY A 291 -18.88 1.72 -8.08
N PRO A 292 -19.38 2.93 -7.79
CA PRO A 292 -18.54 4.11 -7.68
C PRO A 292 -17.37 3.89 -6.72
N SER A 293 -16.19 4.33 -7.14
CA SER A 293 -14.99 4.25 -6.32
C SER A 293 -15.03 5.23 -5.16
N ILE A 294 -14.66 4.77 -3.99
CA ILE A 294 -14.23 5.63 -2.90
C ILE A 294 -12.72 5.73 -3.06
N ASN A 295 -12.24 6.79 -3.72
CA ASN A 295 -10.81 7.02 -3.86
C ASN A 295 -10.18 7.20 -2.48
N LEU A 296 -9.42 6.23 -2.04
CA LEU A 296 -8.42 6.43 -1.01
C LEU A 296 -7.23 7.07 -1.72
N LYS A 297 -7.06 8.38 -1.51
CA LYS A 297 -5.97 9.18 -2.08
C LYS A 297 -4.63 8.47 -1.94
N ASN A 298 -3.77 8.68 -2.92
CA ASN A 298 -2.37 8.25 -2.98
C ASN A 298 -1.70 8.24 -1.60
N ILE A 299 -1.29 7.08 -1.16
CA ILE A 299 -0.75 6.82 0.19
C ILE A 299 0.47 7.70 0.47
N SER A 300 1.29 7.99 -0.55
CA SER A 300 2.51 8.78 -0.42
C SER A 300 2.27 10.30 -0.26
N GLU A 301 1.26 10.86 -0.92
CA GLU A 301 1.00 12.31 -0.87
C GLU A 301 0.40 12.76 0.47
N ASN A 302 -0.40 11.91 1.11
CA ASN A 302 -1.02 12.26 2.39
C ASN A 302 -0.04 12.33 3.55
N ILE A 303 1.02 11.53 3.57
CA ILE A 303 2.02 11.55 4.65
C ILE A 303 2.83 12.84 4.57
N ILE A 304 3.30 13.22 3.40
CA ILE A 304 4.10 14.44 3.18
C ILE A 304 3.26 15.68 3.47
N LEU A 305 2.01 15.72 2.99
CA LEU A 305 1.10 16.84 3.24
C LEU A 305 0.76 17.00 4.72
N ASN A 306 0.49 15.91 5.44
CA ASN A 306 0.20 15.96 6.88
C ASN A 306 1.42 16.35 7.70
N VAL A 307 2.62 15.90 7.36
CA VAL A 307 3.88 16.33 8.00
C VAL A 307 4.13 17.81 7.76
N LEU A 308 3.94 18.31 6.55
CA LEU A 308 4.06 19.74 6.22
C LEU A 308 3.03 20.57 7.00
N LEU A 309 1.79 20.13 7.08
CA LEU A 309 0.71 20.85 7.77
C LEU A 309 0.98 20.91 9.29
N THR A 310 1.44 19.83 9.90
CA THR A 310 1.84 19.80 11.32
C THR A 310 3.02 20.72 11.59
N PHE A 311 4.01 20.79 10.70
CA PHE A 311 5.15 21.69 10.81
C PHE A 311 4.75 23.17 10.72
N ILE A 312 3.83 23.50 9.79
CA ILE A 312 3.29 24.86 9.64
C ILE A 312 2.51 25.28 10.91
N ILE A 313 1.66 24.40 11.43
CA ILE A 313 0.89 24.68 12.66
C ILE A 313 1.84 24.91 13.84
N PHE A 314 2.85 24.07 14.01
CA PHE A 314 3.85 24.22 15.08
C PHE A 314 4.62 25.54 14.97
N SER A 315 4.99 25.96 13.73
CA SER A 315 5.67 27.24 13.48
C SER A 315 4.79 28.45 13.84
N ILE A 316 3.50 28.41 13.50
CA ILE A 316 2.55 29.47 13.82
C ILE A 316 2.34 29.57 15.34
N VAL A 317 2.17 28.45 16.02
CA VAL A 317 2.01 28.43 17.50
C VAL A 317 3.27 28.96 18.19
N SER A 318 4.44 28.58 17.72
CA SER A 318 5.72 29.07 18.25
C SER A 318 5.88 30.56 18.08
N LEU A 319 5.52 31.10 16.90
CA LEU A 319 5.55 32.54 16.63
C LEU A 319 4.54 33.31 17.52
N LEU A 320 3.33 32.78 17.70
CA LEU A 320 2.32 33.35 18.58
C LEU A 320 2.81 33.42 20.04
N ILE A 321 3.45 32.38 20.53
CA ILE A 321 4.06 32.34 21.88
C ILE A 321 5.11 33.43 22.01
N LEU A 322 5.99 33.60 21.02
CA LEU A 322 7.00 34.67 21.03
C LEU A 322 6.38 36.06 21.04
N LEU A 323 5.37 36.30 20.22
CA LEU A 323 4.67 37.60 20.19
C LEU A 323 3.95 37.91 21.50
N ILE A 324 3.31 36.91 22.12
CA ILE A 324 2.66 37.04 23.43
C ILE A 324 3.72 37.31 24.51
N HIS A 325 4.84 36.61 24.47
CA HIS A 325 5.95 36.83 25.40
C HIS A 325 6.49 38.27 25.28
N GLN A 326 6.77 38.76 24.09
CA GLN A 326 7.19 40.15 23.85
C GLN A 326 6.14 41.16 24.33
N TYR A 327 4.85 40.91 24.02
CA TYR A 327 3.77 41.81 24.45
C TYR A 327 3.64 41.86 25.97
N LEU A 328 3.77 40.74 26.65
CA LEU A 328 3.62 40.66 28.10
C LEU A 328 4.80 41.30 28.86
N HIS A 329 5.98 41.33 28.29
CA HIS A 329 7.21 41.83 28.90
C HIS A 329 7.63 43.21 28.37
N TYR A 330 6.80 43.88 27.58
CA TYR A 330 7.10 45.18 27.03
C TYR A 330 6.98 46.25 28.13
N ILE A 331 8.15 46.78 28.55
CA ILE A 331 8.27 47.94 29.47
C ILE A 331 8.67 49.15 28.64
N LYS A 332 7.94 50.22 28.67
CA LYS A 332 8.28 51.49 28.02
C LYS A 332 8.34 52.62 29.03
N LEU A 333 9.51 53.26 29.12
CA LEU A 333 9.76 54.48 29.88
C LEU A 333 9.65 55.67 28.92
N SER A 334 8.78 56.64 29.23
CA SER A 334 8.63 57.86 28.38
C SER A 334 8.05 58.99 29.20
N ALA A 335 8.75 60.15 29.22
CA ALA A 335 8.31 61.39 29.81
C ALA A 335 7.73 61.23 31.25
N GLY A 336 8.52 60.69 32.16
CA GLY A 336 8.12 60.55 33.57
C GLY A 336 7.08 59.45 33.85
N LYS A 337 6.80 58.55 32.84
CA LYS A 337 5.83 57.47 32.99
C LYS A 337 6.40 56.17 32.60
N LEU A 338 6.32 55.17 33.51
CA LEU A 338 6.57 53.78 33.21
C LEU A 338 5.28 53.12 32.73
N LYS A 339 5.32 52.58 31.53
CA LYS A 339 4.23 51.75 31.00
C LYS A 339 4.63 50.30 31.00
N PHE A 340 3.93 49.51 31.81
CA PHE A 340 4.07 48.07 31.83
C PHE A 340 2.72 47.42 31.56
N LYS A 341 2.61 46.67 30.49
CA LYS A 341 1.32 46.19 29.97
C LYS A 341 0.42 47.39 29.66
N ASN A 342 -0.73 47.48 30.30
CA ASN A 342 -1.65 48.63 30.16
C ASN A 342 -1.65 49.56 31.39
N ILE A 343 -0.78 49.28 32.35
CA ILE A 343 -0.67 50.08 33.57
C ILE A 343 0.29 51.22 33.33
N LYS A 344 -0.12 52.45 33.64
CA LYS A 344 0.74 53.64 33.61
C LYS A 344 1.10 54.02 35.02
N ILE A 345 2.37 54.04 35.34
CA ILE A 345 2.90 54.46 36.63
C ILE A 345 3.58 55.81 36.46
N ASN A 346 3.17 56.81 37.20
CA ASN A 346 3.89 58.10 37.23
C ASN A 346 5.12 57.97 38.09
N LEU A 347 6.25 58.43 37.57
CA LEU A 347 7.55 58.41 38.22
C LEU A 347 7.94 59.83 38.62
N SER A 348 8.64 60.00 39.74
CA SER A 348 9.38 61.23 40.06
C SER A 348 10.59 61.36 39.13
N GLU A 349 11.14 62.57 38.99
CA GLU A 349 12.36 62.82 38.20
C GLU A 349 13.52 61.92 38.60
N GLU A 350 13.67 61.67 39.88
CA GLU A 350 14.74 60.79 40.38
C GLU A 350 14.50 59.32 40.07
N GLU A 351 13.27 58.84 40.12
CA GLU A 351 12.84 57.48 39.73
C GLU A 351 13.08 57.27 38.23
N GLU A 352 12.78 58.29 37.40
CA GLU A 352 12.99 58.22 35.96
C GLU A 352 14.46 58.14 35.59
N ILE A 353 15.32 58.94 36.24
CA ILE A 353 16.79 58.90 36.02
C ILE A 353 17.35 57.50 36.34
N ILE A 354 16.96 56.93 37.50
CA ILE A 354 17.46 55.60 37.89
C ILE A 354 16.97 54.54 36.90
N LEU A 355 15.75 54.56 36.49
CA LEU A 355 15.19 53.59 35.57
C LEU A 355 15.77 53.73 34.14
N GLN A 356 16.06 54.96 33.67
CA GLN A 356 16.75 55.17 32.38
C GLN A 356 18.14 54.57 32.41
N GLU A 357 18.91 54.79 33.49
CA GLU A 357 20.23 54.25 33.62
C GLU A 357 20.21 52.71 33.81
N PHE A 358 19.23 52.17 34.54
CA PHE A 358 19.02 50.74 34.65
C PHE A 358 18.74 50.06 33.30
N ILE A 359 17.97 50.68 32.47
CA ILE A 359 17.68 50.18 31.12
C ILE A 359 18.89 50.29 30.20
N SER A 360 19.64 51.40 30.28
CA SER A 360 20.84 51.64 29.47
C SER A 360 21.98 50.72 29.83
N SER A 361 22.09 50.31 31.11
CA SER A 361 23.16 49.43 31.66
C SER A 361 22.83 47.94 31.60
N GLN A 362 21.96 47.54 30.69
CA GLN A 362 21.53 46.15 30.48
C GLN A 362 20.92 45.48 31.73
N HIS A 363 20.16 46.26 32.49
CA HIS A 363 19.42 45.83 33.68
C HIS A 363 20.28 45.47 34.90
N ILE A 364 21.51 45.97 34.93
CA ILE A 364 22.41 45.87 36.11
C ILE A 364 22.84 47.29 36.48
N LEU A 365 22.53 47.72 37.70
CA LEU A 365 22.92 49.01 38.21
C LEU A 365 23.64 48.84 39.54
N GLU A 366 24.92 49.21 39.55
CA GLU A 366 25.71 49.14 40.77
C GLU A 366 25.26 50.19 41.80
N ASN A 367 25.34 49.79 43.05
CA ASN A 367 24.89 50.62 44.16
C ASN A 367 25.67 51.95 44.26
N THR A 368 26.91 51.97 43.84
CA THR A 368 27.77 53.16 43.72
C THR A 368 27.26 54.12 42.67
N LYS A 369 26.83 53.57 41.49
CA LYS A 369 26.29 54.38 40.41
C LYS A 369 24.92 54.99 40.74
N VAL A 370 24.06 54.27 41.45
CA VAL A 370 22.78 54.83 41.97
C VAL A 370 23.05 55.99 42.92
N GLN A 371 24.07 55.87 43.75
CA GLN A 371 24.41 56.91 44.71
C GLN A 371 24.95 58.15 43.99
N GLU A 372 25.80 58.00 42.98
CA GLU A 372 26.33 59.04 42.12
C GLU A 372 25.21 59.84 41.39
N LEU A 373 24.21 59.14 40.83
CA LEU A 373 23.09 59.72 40.14
C LEU A 373 22.19 60.56 41.02
N LEU A 374 22.11 60.26 42.31
CA LEU A 374 21.26 60.91 43.31
C LEU A 374 21.99 61.89 44.20
N ASP A 375 23.35 61.98 44.08
CA ASP A 375 24.15 62.83 44.91
C ASP A 375 23.88 64.33 44.57
N LYS A 376 23.41 65.07 45.59
CA LYS A 376 23.24 66.53 45.51
C LYS A 376 24.29 67.16 46.37
N GLU A 377 24.96 68.17 45.87
CA GLU A 377 26.09 68.86 46.49
C GLU A 377 25.82 69.46 47.93
N HIS A 378 24.54 69.57 48.26
CA HIS A 378 24.15 70.21 49.54
C HIS A 378 23.68 69.23 50.61
N TYR A 379 23.79 67.92 50.43
CA TYR A 379 23.34 66.94 51.39
C TYR A 379 24.54 66.14 51.98
N ASP A 380 24.43 65.91 53.32
CA ASP A 380 25.39 65.01 53.96
C ASP A 380 25.26 63.57 53.42
N ARG A 381 26.38 62.88 53.37
CA ARG A 381 26.49 61.48 52.86
C ARG A 381 25.47 60.52 53.49
N SER A 382 25.19 60.67 54.79
CA SER A 382 24.16 59.87 55.47
C SER A 382 22.76 60.09 54.95
N ASN A 383 22.42 61.34 54.60
CA ASN A 383 21.09 61.73 54.05
C ASN A 383 20.95 61.22 52.62
N ASN A 384 21.97 61.30 51.79
CA ASN A 384 21.94 60.77 50.43
C ASN A 384 21.76 59.24 50.41
N ILE A 385 22.34 58.49 51.32
CA ILE A 385 22.13 57.01 51.45
C ILE A 385 20.68 56.73 51.90
N ARG A 386 20.11 57.43 52.86
CA ARG A 386 18.74 57.24 53.29
C ARG A 386 17.76 57.55 52.18
N ARG A 387 17.99 58.59 51.43
CA ARG A 387 17.17 58.98 50.27
C ARG A 387 17.21 57.95 49.15
N LYS A 388 18.40 57.46 48.81
CA LYS A 388 18.57 56.35 47.84
C LYS A 388 17.77 55.11 48.25
N ASN A 389 17.94 54.69 49.51
CA ASN A 389 17.26 53.49 50.03
C ASN A 389 15.73 53.64 50.02
N LYS A 390 15.25 54.81 50.37
CA LYS A 390 13.82 55.13 50.30
C LYS A 390 13.29 55.09 48.89
N LEU A 391 14.03 55.65 47.92
CA LEU A 391 13.64 55.70 46.53
C LEU A 391 13.64 54.31 45.85
N ILE A 392 14.59 53.48 46.21
CA ILE A 392 14.63 52.05 45.76
C ILE A 392 13.42 51.29 46.34
N LEU A 393 13.07 51.50 47.60
CA LEU A 393 11.88 50.89 48.21
C LEU A 393 10.60 51.37 47.55
N GLU A 394 10.48 52.66 47.21
CA GLU A 394 9.31 53.22 46.53
C GLU A 394 9.20 52.68 45.12
N LEU A 395 10.31 52.55 44.36
CA LEU A 395 10.33 51.92 43.05
C LEU A 395 9.90 50.46 43.11
N ASN A 396 10.36 49.69 44.09
CA ASN A 396 10.01 48.29 44.27
C ASN A 396 8.53 48.07 44.70
N SER A 397 7.89 49.10 45.20
CA SER A 397 6.47 49.07 45.65
C SER A 397 5.49 49.43 44.55
N LYS A 398 5.97 50.01 43.45
CA LYS A 398 5.18 50.42 42.31
C LYS A 398 5.11 49.33 41.25
#